data_36601c99df20ef42e1c4e7d5f56fe467
#
_entry.id   36601c99df20ef42e1c4e7d5f56fe467
#
_cell.length_a   1.000
_cell.length_b   1.000
_cell.length_c   1.000
_cell.angle_alpha   90.00
_cell.angle_beta   90.00
_cell.angle_gamma   90.00
#
_symmetry.space_group_name_H-M   'P 1'
#
loop_
_entity.id
_entity.type
_entity.pdbx_description
1 polymer ?
#
loop_
_entity_poly.entity_id
_entity_poly.type
_entity_poly.pdbx_seq_one_letter_code
_entity_poly.pdbx_strand_id
1 'polypeptide(L)'
;RLYFASQRVWKSEDRGDSWETISEDLTNNIERISTPFYGSKQKWNNAWDVRAMSNYSTITSLSESPIQEGLIYAGTDDGIIQMTENGGESWKKINYKKFSGLPETAFVNDIKADLHEKNTVYAVFDNHKYGDYNPYIYKSKNKGFTWQKLTNNLPDNTILWRIVQDHKNKNLLFLGTEFGVYFTNSGGDEWIKLKGGLPNISVRDIAIHKSENDLVLGTFGRGIYILDDYSSLRTFNSKAMNFELFTPRNGYWYKQKRILGGGRKAAQGDNYFVADNPPFGVEFTYYLNEKILSKKKIREKNEKKSEKENQIIEVPNWEIFENEKKEINPAIWIFIYSDNNIIKKVKAKNKKGLSRVSWNLSSESQST
;
A
#
# COMPACT_ATOMS: atom_id res chain seq x y z
N ARG A 1 2.04 -26.46 -1.33
CA ARG A 1 1.89 -26.45 0.12
C ARG A 1 0.80 -25.49 0.51
N LEU A 2 -0.09 -25.90 1.40
CA LEU A 2 -1.15 -25.09 2.00
C LEU A 2 -1.03 -25.13 3.51
N TYR A 3 -1.44 -24.06 4.16
CA TYR A 3 -1.57 -23.98 5.61
C TYR A 3 -2.97 -23.57 5.98
N PHE A 4 -3.50 -24.16 7.05
CA PHE A 4 -4.72 -23.76 7.71
C PHE A 4 -4.43 -23.61 9.21
N ALA A 5 -5.04 -22.63 9.85
CA ALA A 5 -4.80 -22.38 11.26
C ALA A 5 -6.08 -21.99 12.02
N SER A 6 -6.19 -22.48 13.26
CA SER A 6 -7.09 -21.99 14.30
C SER A 6 -6.25 -21.64 15.53
N GLN A 7 -6.33 -22.41 16.64
CA GLN A 7 -5.32 -22.35 17.72
C GLN A 7 -4.08 -23.21 17.41
N ARG A 8 -4.18 -24.10 16.42
CA ARG A 8 -3.10 -24.95 15.91
C ARG A 8 -2.88 -24.68 14.43
N VAL A 9 -1.75 -25.11 13.91
CA VAL A 9 -1.40 -25.03 12.49
C VAL A 9 -1.49 -26.42 11.87
N TRP A 10 -2.19 -26.52 10.76
CA TRP A 10 -2.23 -27.68 9.87
C TRP A 10 -1.53 -27.36 8.57
N LYS A 11 -0.86 -28.37 8.02
CA LYS A 11 -0.16 -28.29 6.74
C LYS A 11 -0.67 -29.37 5.78
N SER A 12 -0.81 -29.02 4.52
CA SER A 12 -1.07 -29.95 3.43
C SER A 12 0.02 -29.81 2.36
N GLU A 13 0.55 -30.93 1.90
CA GLU A 13 1.50 -30.99 0.80
C GLU A 13 0.85 -31.43 -0.53
N ASP A 14 -0.39 -31.91 -0.49
CA ASP A 14 -1.16 -32.47 -1.60
C ASP A 14 -2.36 -31.61 -2.03
N ARG A 15 -2.26 -30.29 -1.88
CA ARG A 15 -3.26 -29.28 -2.27
C ARG A 15 -4.57 -29.32 -1.44
N GLY A 16 -4.52 -29.91 -0.26
CA GLY A 16 -5.65 -29.96 0.67
C GLY A 16 -6.36 -31.30 0.73
N ASP A 17 -5.87 -32.33 0.02
CA ASP A 17 -6.44 -33.68 0.07
C ASP A 17 -6.18 -34.35 1.43
N SER A 18 -5.03 -34.10 2.04
CA SER A 18 -4.70 -34.51 3.40
C SER A 18 -4.08 -33.39 4.23
N TRP A 19 -4.24 -33.48 5.54
CA TRP A 19 -3.75 -32.46 6.47
C TRP A 19 -3.05 -33.10 7.67
N GLU A 20 -1.89 -32.59 8.01
CA GLU A 20 -1.16 -32.95 9.24
C GLU A 20 -1.12 -31.78 10.20
N THR A 21 -1.23 -32.04 11.50
CA THR A 21 -1.05 -31.01 12.54
C THR A 21 0.43 -30.83 12.80
N ILE A 22 0.93 -29.63 12.64
CA ILE A 22 2.34 -29.29 12.84
C ILE A 22 2.58 -28.41 14.07
N SER A 23 1.59 -28.26 14.96
CA SER A 23 1.78 -27.53 16.21
C SER A 23 0.83 -28.03 17.29
N GLU A 24 1.22 -27.81 18.55
CA GLU A 24 0.29 -27.76 19.67
C GLU A 24 -0.51 -26.44 19.64
N ASP A 25 -1.26 -26.15 20.71
CA ASP A 25 -1.93 -24.85 20.87
C ASP A 25 -0.89 -23.72 20.97
N LEU A 26 -0.86 -22.81 19.99
CA LEU A 26 0.10 -21.70 19.89
C LEU A 26 -0.41 -20.42 20.57
N THR A 27 -1.57 -20.46 21.21
CA THR A 27 -2.22 -19.30 21.83
C THR A 27 -1.98 -19.25 23.35
N ASN A 28 -2.60 -18.30 24.04
CA ASN A 28 -2.68 -18.29 25.50
C ASN A 28 -3.86 -19.14 26.02
N ASN A 29 -4.67 -19.68 25.15
CA ASN A 29 -5.88 -20.46 25.47
C ASN A 29 -6.83 -19.71 26.44
N ILE A 30 -7.00 -18.41 26.19
CA ILE A 30 -7.88 -17.57 27.01
C ILE A 30 -9.32 -17.78 26.57
N GLU A 31 -10.17 -18.17 27.51
CA GLU A 31 -11.60 -18.33 27.24
C GLU A 31 -12.26 -16.96 26.99
N ARG A 32 -12.96 -16.82 25.85
CA ARG A 32 -13.61 -15.58 25.43
C ARG A 32 -14.55 -15.00 26.48
N ILE A 33 -15.31 -15.84 27.17
CA ILE A 33 -16.28 -15.43 28.18
C ILE A 33 -15.60 -14.84 29.42
N SER A 34 -14.38 -15.25 29.73
CA SER A 34 -13.63 -14.74 30.88
C SER A 34 -12.99 -13.38 30.64
N THR A 35 -12.90 -12.95 29.36
CA THR A 35 -12.27 -11.69 28.98
C THR A 35 -13.21 -10.51 29.17
N PRO A 36 -12.76 -9.39 29.77
CA PRO A 36 -13.54 -8.17 29.82
C PRO A 36 -13.87 -7.63 28.44
N PHE A 37 -15.10 -7.15 28.25
CA PHE A 37 -15.53 -6.47 27.04
C PHE A 37 -16.07 -5.09 27.43
N TYR A 38 -15.57 -4.03 26.80
CA TYR A 38 -15.82 -2.64 27.23
C TYR A 38 -15.56 -2.43 28.74
N GLY A 39 -14.48 -3.01 29.26
CA GLY A 39 -14.08 -2.88 30.67
C GLY A 39 -14.92 -3.71 31.66
N SER A 40 -15.92 -4.47 31.20
CA SER A 40 -16.78 -5.30 32.04
C SER A 40 -16.62 -6.78 31.72
N LYS A 41 -16.57 -7.63 32.75
CA LYS A 41 -16.60 -9.09 32.59
C LYS A 41 -17.93 -9.53 31.99
N GLN A 42 -17.89 -10.55 31.15
CA GLN A 42 -19.06 -11.14 30.54
C GLN A 42 -19.99 -11.74 31.61
N LYS A 43 -21.29 -11.59 31.38
CA LYS A 43 -22.36 -12.15 32.24
C LYS A 43 -23.38 -12.84 31.36
N TRP A 44 -24.15 -13.76 31.93
CA TRP A 44 -25.20 -14.51 31.22
C TRP A 44 -26.26 -13.58 30.58
N ASN A 45 -26.49 -12.41 31.14
CA ASN A 45 -27.49 -11.42 30.71
C ASN A 45 -26.86 -10.24 29.92
N ASN A 46 -25.77 -10.46 29.26
CA ASN A 46 -25.19 -9.42 28.38
C ASN A 46 -26.20 -9.01 27.30
N ALA A 47 -26.15 -7.73 26.90
CA ALA A 47 -27.02 -7.18 25.86
C ALA A 47 -26.74 -7.76 24.45
N TRP A 48 -25.66 -8.45 24.27
CA TRP A 48 -25.25 -9.10 23.00
C TRP A 48 -25.08 -10.61 23.21
N ASP A 49 -25.30 -11.35 22.14
CA ASP A 49 -25.06 -12.78 22.15
C ASP A 49 -23.56 -13.07 22.06
N VAL A 50 -22.98 -13.65 23.09
CA VAL A 50 -21.57 -14.05 23.14
C VAL A 50 -21.23 -15.06 22.01
N ARG A 51 -22.21 -15.84 21.55
CA ARG A 51 -22.04 -16.79 20.44
C ARG A 51 -21.86 -16.10 19.09
N ALA A 52 -22.32 -14.86 18.93
CA ALA A 52 -22.12 -14.07 17.73
C ALA A 52 -20.72 -13.44 17.65
N MET A 53 -19.94 -13.52 18.72
CA MET A 53 -18.55 -13.03 18.74
C MET A 53 -17.62 -14.09 18.16
N SER A 54 -16.59 -13.63 17.43
CA SER A 54 -15.51 -14.52 16.98
C SER A 54 -14.85 -15.21 18.18
N ASN A 55 -14.40 -16.44 17.98
CA ASN A 55 -13.56 -17.11 18.96
C ASN A 55 -12.35 -16.24 19.29
N TYR A 56 -11.83 -16.38 20.50
CA TYR A 56 -10.61 -15.73 20.96
C TYR A 56 -9.53 -16.79 21.16
N SER A 57 -8.26 -16.38 21.27
CA SER A 57 -7.13 -17.29 21.26
C SER A 57 -7.05 -18.10 19.97
N THR A 58 -6.98 -17.37 18.85
CA THR A 58 -6.84 -17.93 17.51
C THR A 58 -5.65 -17.31 16.77
N ILE A 59 -5.09 -18.08 15.84
CA ILE A 59 -4.04 -17.60 14.95
C ILE A 59 -4.71 -16.72 13.89
N THR A 60 -4.29 -15.46 13.83
CA THR A 60 -4.83 -14.43 12.91
C THR A 60 -3.95 -14.18 11.71
N SER A 61 -2.67 -14.50 11.83
CA SER A 61 -1.72 -14.36 10.72
C SER A 61 -0.65 -15.45 10.76
N LEU A 62 -0.27 -15.92 9.58
CA LEU A 62 0.74 -16.96 9.40
C LEU A 62 1.61 -16.60 8.20
N SER A 63 2.93 -16.77 8.34
CA SER A 63 3.88 -16.51 7.27
C SER A 63 5.04 -17.48 7.29
N GLU A 64 5.19 -18.27 6.22
CA GLU A 64 6.41 -19.04 5.96
C GLU A 64 7.42 -18.16 5.23
N SER A 65 8.69 -18.31 5.57
CA SER A 65 9.77 -17.63 4.87
C SER A 65 9.94 -18.19 3.44
N PRO A 66 9.96 -17.35 2.39
CA PRO A 66 10.21 -17.84 1.04
C PRO A 66 11.69 -18.21 0.80
N ILE A 67 12.57 -17.89 1.76
CA ILE A 67 14.02 -18.08 1.64
C ILE A 67 14.49 -19.29 2.44
N GLN A 68 13.83 -19.57 3.56
CA GLN A 68 14.16 -20.70 4.42
C GLN A 68 12.91 -21.54 4.64
N GLU A 69 12.85 -22.70 4.01
CA GLU A 69 11.77 -23.67 4.22
C GLU A 69 11.67 -24.07 5.69
N GLY A 70 10.45 -24.20 6.18
CA GLY A 70 10.18 -24.58 7.58
C GLY A 70 10.40 -23.46 8.61
N LEU A 71 10.85 -22.28 8.20
CA LEU A 71 10.83 -21.09 9.05
C LEU A 71 9.44 -20.44 8.95
N ILE A 72 8.60 -20.67 9.95
CA ILE A 72 7.21 -20.23 9.97
C ILE A 72 6.97 -19.35 11.19
N TYR A 73 6.22 -18.28 11.00
CA TYR A 73 5.74 -17.39 12.05
C TYR A 73 4.22 -17.46 12.14
N ALA A 74 3.68 -17.54 13.34
CA ALA A 74 2.26 -17.49 13.63
C ALA A 74 1.99 -16.35 14.62
N GLY A 75 1.03 -15.49 14.32
CA GLY A 75 0.57 -14.40 15.18
C GLY A 75 -0.87 -14.65 15.62
N THR A 76 -1.21 -14.32 16.87
CA THR A 76 -2.50 -14.60 17.47
C THR A 76 -3.25 -13.35 17.89
N ASP A 77 -4.56 -13.44 18.03
CA ASP A 77 -5.43 -12.35 18.51
C ASP A 77 -5.28 -12.05 20.01
N ASP A 78 -4.62 -12.94 20.76
CA ASP A 78 -4.23 -12.73 22.16
C ASP A 78 -2.77 -12.26 22.33
N GLY A 79 -2.18 -11.71 21.25
CA GLY A 79 -0.93 -10.94 21.27
C GLY A 79 0.35 -11.75 21.27
N ILE A 80 0.30 -13.04 20.97
CA ILE A 80 1.49 -13.89 20.89
C ILE A 80 1.98 -13.98 19.46
N ILE A 81 3.30 -14.01 19.30
CA ILE A 81 3.95 -14.52 18.11
C ILE A 81 4.70 -15.80 18.47
N GLN A 82 4.50 -16.83 17.68
CA GLN A 82 5.25 -18.08 17.76
C GLN A 82 6.07 -18.27 16.47
N MET A 83 7.22 -18.90 16.59
CA MET A 83 8.11 -19.15 15.47
C MET A 83 8.68 -20.57 15.56
N THR A 84 8.71 -21.25 14.42
CA THR A 84 9.44 -22.51 14.23
C THR A 84 10.51 -22.34 13.15
N GLU A 85 11.62 -23.05 13.26
CA GLU A 85 12.70 -23.09 12.26
C GLU A 85 12.81 -24.47 11.58
N ASN A 86 12.00 -25.44 12.01
CA ASN A 86 12.05 -26.85 11.61
C ASN A 86 10.70 -27.40 11.14
N GLY A 87 9.88 -26.56 10.54
CA GLY A 87 8.61 -26.97 9.92
C GLY A 87 7.51 -27.33 10.90
N GLY A 88 7.66 -26.95 12.18
CA GLY A 88 6.65 -27.19 13.22
C GLY A 88 7.02 -28.24 14.27
N GLU A 89 8.19 -28.89 14.17
CA GLU A 89 8.63 -29.85 15.18
C GLU A 89 8.81 -29.20 16.55
N SER A 90 9.23 -27.93 16.58
CA SER A 90 9.31 -27.15 17.81
C SER A 90 8.97 -25.68 17.57
N TRP A 91 8.28 -25.06 18.50
CA TRP A 91 7.85 -23.67 18.46
C TRP A 91 8.43 -22.85 19.60
N LYS A 92 8.84 -21.62 19.30
CA LYS A 92 9.39 -20.66 20.25
C LYS A 92 8.42 -19.49 20.41
N LYS A 93 7.96 -19.25 21.63
CA LYS A 93 7.08 -18.13 21.97
C LYS A 93 7.83 -16.80 22.07
N ILE A 94 7.34 -15.78 21.39
CA ILE A 94 7.81 -14.40 21.42
C ILE A 94 6.79 -13.56 22.19
N ASN A 95 7.17 -13.09 23.38
CA ASN A 95 6.26 -12.36 24.26
C ASN A 95 6.17 -10.88 23.87
N TYR A 96 5.02 -10.23 24.11
CA TYR A 96 4.76 -8.81 23.88
C TYR A 96 5.80 -7.88 24.55
N LYS A 97 6.39 -8.26 25.66
CA LYS A 97 7.45 -7.51 26.36
C LYS A 97 8.70 -7.23 25.52
N LYS A 98 8.88 -7.93 24.41
CA LYS A 98 9.97 -7.67 23.46
C LYS A 98 9.68 -6.50 22.52
N PHE A 99 8.45 -6.00 22.48
CA PHE A 99 8.01 -4.92 21.62
C PHE A 99 7.88 -3.62 22.46
N SER A 100 8.80 -2.70 22.28
CA SER A 100 8.80 -1.44 23.05
C SER A 100 7.50 -0.65 22.84
N GLY A 101 6.77 -0.40 23.94
CA GLY A 101 5.54 0.38 23.94
C GLY A 101 4.31 -0.34 23.36
N LEU A 102 4.36 -1.67 23.20
CA LEU A 102 3.20 -2.47 22.81
C LEU A 102 2.37 -2.82 24.06
N PRO A 103 1.06 -2.53 24.06
CA PRO A 103 0.16 -2.99 25.14
C PRO A 103 0.06 -4.50 25.20
N GLU A 104 -0.12 -5.05 26.41
CA GLU A 104 -0.31 -6.50 26.63
C GLU A 104 -1.54 -7.06 25.93
N THR A 105 -2.55 -6.22 25.73
CA THR A 105 -3.83 -6.56 25.12
C THR A 105 -3.85 -6.42 23.59
N ALA A 106 -2.71 -6.12 22.97
CA ALA A 106 -2.62 -5.91 21.53
C ALA A 106 -2.78 -7.21 20.73
N PHE A 107 -3.48 -7.12 19.61
CA PHE A 107 -3.69 -8.20 18.63
C PHE A 107 -2.58 -8.22 17.60
N VAL A 108 -2.18 -9.39 17.15
CA VAL A 108 -1.35 -9.52 15.94
C VAL A 108 -2.27 -9.47 14.73
N ASN A 109 -2.27 -8.36 13.99
CA ASN A 109 -3.04 -8.24 12.75
C ASN A 109 -2.33 -8.91 11.57
N ASP A 110 -1.00 -8.74 11.51
CA ASP A 110 -0.21 -9.34 10.43
C ASP A 110 1.21 -9.66 10.88
N ILE A 111 1.72 -10.77 10.39
CA ILE A 111 3.12 -11.15 10.50
C ILE A 111 3.64 -11.55 9.12
N LYS A 112 4.79 -11.01 8.71
CA LYS A 112 5.38 -11.29 7.40
C LYS A 112 6.86 -11.55 7.51
N ALA A 113 7.27 -12.76 7.12
CA ALA A 113 8.67 -13.04 6.83
C ALA A 113 9.12 -12.20 5.63
N ASP A 114 10.30 -11.62 5.72
CA ASP A 114 10.89 -10.78 4.68
C ASP A 114 11.17 -11.63 3.42
N LEU A 115 10.89 -11.05 2.24
CA LEU A 115 11.06 -11.73 0.95
C LEU A 115 12.52 -11.82 0.50
N HIS A 116 13.42 -11.03 1.08
CA HIS A 116 14.81 -10.86 0.64
C HIS A 116 15.84 -11.25 1.71
N GLU A 117 15.46 -11.24 2.99
CA GLU A 117 16.37 -11.42 4.13
C GLU A 117 15.80 -12.48 5.10
N LYS A 118 16.38 -13.68 5.12
CA LYS A 118 15.86 -14.83 5.88
C LYS A 118 15.66 -14.59 7.40
N ASN A 119 16.44 -13.68 8.01
CA ASN A 119 16.36 -13.40 9.42
C ASN A 119 15.43 -12.24 9.78
N THR A 120 14.83 -11.60 8.75
CA THR A 120 13.99 -10.43 8.93
C THR A 120 12.53 -10.83 8.93
N VAL A 121 11.76 -10.23 9.84
CA VAL A 121 10.31 -10.40 9.97
C VAL A 121 9.67 -9.10 10.41
N TYR A 122 8.48 -8.82 9.92
CA TYR A 122 7.65 -7.68 10.29
C TYR A 122 6.44 -8.16 11.07
N ALA A 123 6.02 -7.36 12.06
CA ALA A 123 4.80 -7.63 12.82
C ALA A 123 3.97 -6.35 12.95
N VAL A 124 2.67 -6.46 12.70
CA VAL A 124 1.68 -5.38 12.79
C VAL A 124 0.66 -5.75 13.86
N PHE A 125 0.38 -4.80 14.74
CA PHE A 125 -0.56 -5.00 15.83
C PHE A 125 -1.59 -3.88 15.87
N ASP A 126 -2.71 -4.14 16.53
CA ASP A 126 -3.66 -3.12 16.94
C ASP A 126 -4.20 -3.39 18.35
N ASN A 127 -4.77 -2.36 18.97
CA ASN A 127 -5.37 -2.45 20.29
C ASN A 127 -6.70 -1.69 20.38
N HIS A 128 -7.39 -1.51 19.23
CA HIS A 128 -8.60 -0.70 19.13
C HIS A 128 -9.74 -1.21 20.01
N LYS A 129 -9.82 -2.51 20.27
CA LYS A 129 -10.85 -3.10 21.15
C LYS A 129 -10.72 -2.67 22.61
N TYR A 130 -9.57 -2.08 22.96
CA TYR A 130 -9.30 -1.49 24.27
C TYR A 130 -9.25 0.06 24.25
N GLY A 131 -9.72 0.67 23.13
CA GLY A 131 -9.78 2.11 22.96
C GLY A 131 -8.44 2.77 22.60
N ASP A 132 -7.46 1.98 22.23
CA ASP A 132 -6.15 2.45 21.79
C ASP A 132 -6.02 2.28 20.28
N TYR A 133 -5.92 3.38 19.56
CA TYR A 133 -5.91 3.45 18.11
C TYR A 133 -4.52 3.77 17.55
N ASN A 134 -3.47 3.73 18.38
CA ASN A 134 -2.12 4.06 17.95
C ASN A 134 -1.55 3.03 16.96
N PRO A 135 -0.66 3.46 16.05
CA PRO A 135 -0.02 2.55 15.12
C PRO A 135 1.05 1.69 15.82
N TYR A 136 1.02 0.40 15.55
CA TYR A 136 1.98 -0.57 16.06
C TYR A 136 2.54 -1.41 14.93
N ILE A 137 3.76 -1.12 14.52
CA ILE A 137 4.52 -1.89 13.54
C ILE A 137 5.97 -2.04 13.99
N TYR A 138 6.48 -3.25 13.86
CA TYR A 138 7.83 -3.60 14.30
C TYR A 138 8.54 -4.46 13.25
N LYS A 139 9.86 -4.35 13.23
CA LYS A 139 10.77 -5.13 12.41
C LYS A 139 11.79 -5.82 13.31
N SER A 140 12.01 -7.10 13.08
CA SER A 140 13.14 -7.84 13.64
C SER A 140 14.10 -8.20 12.51
N LYS A 141 15.41 -8.15 12.79
CA LYS A 141 16.48 -8.61 11.88
C LYS A 141 17.14 -9.90 12.35
N ASN A 142 16.58 -10.52 13.38
CA ASN A 142 17.15 -11.73 14.02
C ASN A 142 16.04 -12.72 14.41
N LYS A 143 15.13 -13.00 13.49
CA LYS A 143 14.05 -13.99 13.64
C LYS A 143 13.13 -13.75 14.85
N GLY A 144 12.93 -12.48 15.27
CA GLY A 144 12.05 -12.12 16.38
C GLY A 144 12.73 -12.11 17.76
N PHE A 145 14.05 -12.24 17.86
CA PHE A 145 14.72 -12.11 19.16
C PHE A 145 14.71 -10.68 19.69
N THR A 146 14.88 -9.69 18.81
CA THR A 146 14.76 -8.26 19.13
C THR A 146 13.92 -7.55 18.08
N TRP A 147 13.23 -6.49 18.49
CA TRP A 147 12.30 -5.76 17.64
C TRP A 147 12.56 -4.26 17.68
N GLN A 148 12.52 -3.63 16.53
CA GLN A 148 12.60 -2.19 16.34
C GLN A 148 11.24 -1.66 15.90
N LYS A 149 10.75 -0.62 16.55
CA LYS A 149 9.51 0.08 16.17
C LYS A 149 9.73 0.86 14.87
N LEU A 150 8.77 0.78 13.94
CA LEU A 150 8.82 1.44 12.62
C LEU A 150 7.69 2.47 12.43
N THR A 151 7.11 3.00 13.48
CA THR A 151 5.98 3.94 13.36
C THR A 151 6.39 5.33 12.89
N ASN A 152 7.61 5.74 13.18
CA ASN A 152 8.24 7.02 12.81
C ASN A 152 7.23 8.19 12.60
N ASN A 153 6.97 8.56 11.35
CA ASN A 153 6.06 9.65 10.98
C ASN A 153 4.63 9.21 10.63
N LEU A 154 4.22 7.99 11.01
CA LEU A 154 2.82 7.61 10.92
C LEU A 154 1.99 8.47 11.86
N PRO A 155 0.81 8.95 11.42
CA PRO A 155 -0.07 9.73 12.30
C PRO A 155 -0.56 8.91 13.50
N ASP A 156 -0.72 9.56 14.63
CA ASP A 156 -1.44 8.99 15.77
C ASP A 156 -2.87 8.59 15.37
N ASN A 157 -3.47 7.71 16.13
CA ASN A 157 -4.82 7.18 15.88
C ASN A 157 -4.97 6.54 14.48
N THR A 158 -3.95 5.83 14.04
CA THR A 158 -3.94 5.09 12.77
C THR A 158 -3.81 3.61 13.01
N ILE A 159 -4.91 2.88 12.96
CA ILE A 159 -4.90 1.41 13.05
C ILE A 159 -4.25 0.83 11.80
N LEU A 160 -3.37 -0.13 12.01
CA LEU A 160 -2.64 -0.83 10.96
C LEU A 160 -3.19 -2.25 10.79
N TRP A 161 -3.43 -2.67 9.54
CA TRP A 161 -4.05 -3.96 9.26
C TRP A 161 -3.11 -4.95 8.62
N ARG A 162 -2.37 -4.52 7.59
CA ARG A 162 -1.60 -5.43 6.75
C ARG A 162 -0.31 -4.78 6.29
N ILE A 163 0.77 -5.57 6.25
CA ILE A 163 2.04 -5.15 5.64
C ILE A 163 2.40 -6.08 4.48
N VAL A 164 2.85 -5.49 3.37
CA VAL A 164 3.31 -6.24 2.21
C VAL A 164 4.61 -5.64 1.69
N GLN A 165 5.57 -6.50 1.34
CA GLN A 165 6.86 -6.10 0.81
C GLN A 165 6.91 -6.27 -0.71
N ASP A 166 7.56 -5.34 -1.40
CA ASP A 166 7.84 -5.47 -2.82
C ASP A 166 8.79 -6.64 -3.11
N HIS A 167 8.50 -7.35 -4.20
CA HIS A 167 9.24 -8.55 -4.60
C HIS A 167 10.60 -8.24 -5.27
N LYS A 168 10.91 -6.96 -5.56
CA LYS A 168 12.17 -6.53 -6.21
C LYS A 168 13.01 -5.62 -5.31
N ASN A 169 12.39 -4.73 -4.55
CA ASN A 169 13.08 -3.79 -3.68
C ASN A 169 12.75 -4.10 -2.21
N LYS A 170 13.73 -4.61 -1.46
CA LYS A 170 13.56 -4.97 -0.05
C LYS A 170 13.12 -3.83 0.86
N ASN A 171 13.38 -2.59 0.47
CA ASN A 171 13.03 -1.41 1.26
C ASN A 171 11.65 -0.84 0.91
N LEU A 172 11.00 -1.33 -0.16
CA LEU A 172 9.65 -0.89 -0.51
C LEU A 172 8.62 -1.77 0.19
N LEU A 173 7.90 -1.15 1.11
CA LEU A 173 6.83 -1.78 1.88
C LEU A 173 5.53 -1.00 1.68
N PHE A 174 4.41 -1.70 1.69
CA PHE A 174 3.06 -1.13 1.68
C PHE A 174 2.35 -1.49 2.97
N LEU A 175 1.62 -0.54 3.53
CA LEU A 175 0.94 -0.66 4.82
C LEU A 175 -0.53 -0.29 4.67
N GLY A 176 -1.42 -1.28 4.82
CA GLY A 176 -2.87 -1.09 4.87
C GLY A 176 -3.28 -0.56 6.24
N THR A 177 -4.06 0.52 6.24
CA THR A 177 -4.51 1.19 7.46
C THR A 177 -6.02 1.40 7.45
N GLU A 178 -6.58 1.87 8.57
CA GLU A 178 -7.99 2.25 8.67
C GLU A 178 -8.37 3.39 7.70
N PHE A 179 -7.41 4.23 7.31
CA PHE A 179 -7.67 5.40 6.48
C PHE A 179 -6.83 5.46 5.21
N GLY A 180 -6.70 4.31 4.52
CA GLY A 180 -6.00 4.17 3.25
C GLY A 180 -4.70 3.39 3.34
N VAL A 181 -3.76 3.70 2.45
CA VAL A 181 -2.48 2.98 2.32
C VAL A 181 -1.32 3.95 2.48
N TYR A 182 -0.30 3.49 3.18
CA TYR A 182 1.01 4.14 3.21
C TYR A 182 2.04 3.23 2.53
N PHE A 183 3.08 3.83 1.99
CA PHE A 183 4.24 3.10 1.53
C PHE A 183 5.52 3.73 2.06
N THR A 184 6.56 2.94 2.10
CA THR A 184 7.94 3.38 2.36
C THR A 184 8.86 2.71 1.35
N ASN A 185 9.85 3.41 0.85
CA ASN A 185 10.95 2.83 0.07
C ASN A 185 12.31 2.98 0.78
N SER A 186 12.25 3.34 2.06
CA SER A 186 13.41 3.43 2.97
C SER A 186 13.43 2.32 4.04
N GLY A 187 12.62 1.27 3.86
CA GLY A 187 12.54 0.16 4.82
C GLY A 187 11.82 0.48 6.13
N GLY A 188 11.02 1.56 6.14
CA GLY A 188 10.23 1.99 7.30
C GLY A 188 10.73 3.27 7.97
N ASP A 189 11.80 3.91 7.46
CA ASP A 189 12.30 5.16 8.06
C ASP A 189 11.34 6.33 7.84
N GLU A 190 10.65 6.35 6.69
CA GLU A 190 9.64 7.35 6.36
C GLU A 190 8.46 6.70 5.64
N TRP A 191 7.25 7.01 6.10
CA TRP A 191 6.01 6.55 5.50
C TRP A 191 5.33 7.67 4.72
N ILE A 192 4.90 7.37 3.51
CA ILE A 192 4.24 8.32 2.60
C ILE A 192 2.83 7.81 2.32
N LYS A 193 1.83 8.64 2.56
CA LYS A 193 0.44 8.27 2.25
C LYS A 193 0.24 8.20 0.74
N LEU A 194 -0.22 7.05 0.25
CA LEU A 194 -0.58 6.85 -1.15
C LEU A 194 -1.88 7.59 -1.43
N LYS A 195 -1.80 8.59 -2.31
CA LYS A 195 -2.93 9.42 -2.74
C LYS A 195 -3.18 9.19 -4.23
N GLY A 196 -4.39 9.44 -4.70
CA GLY A 196 -4.68 9.39 -6.13
C GLY A 196 -5.89 8.53 -6.47
N GLY A 197 -7.05 8.89 -5.95
CA GLY A 197 -8.31 8.21 -6.27
C GLY A 197 -8.78 7.19 -5.23
N LEU A 198 -7.89 6.71 -4.35
CA LEU A 198 -8.33 5.91 -3.21
C LEU A 198 -9.07 6.81 -2.21
N PRO A 199 -10.34 6.52 -1.87
CA PRO A 199 -11.05 7.25 -0.84
C PRO A 199 -10.45 7.00 0.54
N ASN A 200 -10.89 7.79 1.52
CA ASN A 200 -10.50 7.56 2.91
C ASN A 200 -11.30 6.35 3.45
N ILE A 201 -10.73 5.17 3.34
CA ILE A 201 -11.39 3.90 3.66
C ILE A 201 -10.39 2.92 4.25
N SER A 202 -10.88 1.99 5.08
CA SER A 202 -10.08 0.92 5.65
C SER A 202 -9.60 -0.05 4.56
N VAL A 203 -8.29 -0.29 4.50
CA VAL A 203 -7.66 -1.27 3.62
C VAL A 203 -7.22 -2.44 4.46
N ARG A 204 -7.99 -3.52 4.37
CA ARG A 204 -7.86 -4.73 5.22
C ARG A 204 -6.91 -5.76 4.66
N ASP A 205 -6.72 -5.77 3.34
CA ASP A 205 -5.78 -6.68 2.70
C ASP A 205 -5.09 -6.02 1.52
N ILE A 206 -3.86 -6.47 1.25
CA ILE A 206 -3.01 -6.00 0.16
C ILE A 206 -2.36 -7.21 -0.50
N ALA A 207 -2.44 -7.27 -1.82
CA ALA A 207 -1.73 -8.25 -2.62
C ALA A 207 -0.94 -7.57 -3.73
N ILE A 208 0.18 -8.18 -4.12
CA ILE A 208 1.01 -7.72 -5.24
C ILE A 208 0.88 -8.72 -6.39
N HIS A 209 0.41 -8.25 -7.54
CA HIS A 209 0.49 -8.99 -8.79
C HIS A 209 1.89 -8.82 -9.38
N LYS A 210 2.76 -9.79 -9.11
CA LYS A 210 4.22 -9.65 -9.31
C LYS A 210 4.63 -9.45 -10.78
N SER A 211 3.94 -10.08 -11.74
CA SER A 211 4.27 -9.97 -13.17
C SER A 211 4.01 -8.56 -13.73
N GLU A 212 2.94 -7.90 -13.27
CA GLU A 212 2.55 -6.57 -13.74
C GLU A 212 3.00 -5.44 -12.82
N ASN A 213 3.48 -5.76 -11.62
CA ASN A 213 3.76 -4.82 -10.54
C ASN A 213 2.51 -4.04 -10.10
N ASP A 214 1.35 -4.69 -10.08
CA ASP A 214 0.12 -4.05 -9.63
C ASP A 214 -0.08 -4.26 -8.14
N LEU A 215 -0.60 -3.24 -7.48
CA LEU A 215 -0.96 -3.28 -6.07
C LEU A 215 -2.48 -3.40 -5.96
N VAL A 216 -2.93 -4.53 -5.44
CA VAL A 216 -4.36 -4.82 -5.26
C VAL A 216 -4.75 -4.59 -3.80
N LEU A 217 -5.75 -3.77 -3.57
CA LEU A 217 -6.19 -3.32 -2.26
C LEU A 217 -7.60 -3.83 -1.97
N GLY A 218 -7.74 -4.71 -0.99
CA GLY A 218 -9.01 -5.15 -0.43
C GLY A 218 -9.52 -4.15 0.61
N THR A 219 -10.64 -3.47 0.32
CA THR A 219 -11.20 -2.44 1.20
C THR A 219 -12.40 -2.95 1.99
N PHE A 220 -12.64 -2.35 3.14
CA PHE A 220 -13.82 -2.65 3.92
C PHE A 220 -15.05 -1.88 3.38
N GLY A 221 -15.92 -2.61 2.69
CA GLY A 221 -17.22 -2.10 2.24
C GLY A 221 -17.23 -1.30 0.92
N ARG A 222 -16.08 -1.13 0.21
CA ARG A 222 -16.04 -0.42 -1.08
C ARG A 222 -15.32 -1.19 -2.19
N GLY A 223 -15.31 -2.52 -2.11
CA GLY A 223 -14.74 -3.38 -3.13
C GLY A 223 -13.21 -3.36 -3.18
N ILE A 224 -12.67 -3.58 -4.35
CA ILE A 224 -11.24 -3.75 -4.60
C ILE A 224 -10.73 -2.58 -5.46
N TYR A 225 -9.59 -2.00 -5.07
CA TYR A 225 -8.87 -0.99 -5.85
C TYR A 225 -7.57 -1.59 -6.36
N ILE A 226 -7.21 -1.22 -7.58
CA ILE A 226 -5.97 -1.65 -8.21
C ILE A 226 -5.17 -0.42 -8.60
N LEU A 227 -3.91 -0.36 -8.16
CA LEU A 227 -2.92 0.57 -8.68
C LEU A 227 -2.05 -0.20 -9.65
N ASP A 228 -2.28 0.03 -10.94
CA ASP A 228 -1.45 -0.55 -12.00
C ASP A 228 -0.04 -0.02 -11.92
N ASP A 229 0.95 -0.88 -12.14
CA ASP A 229 2.37 -0.58 -12.20
C ASP A 229 2.87 0.43 -11.16
N TYR A 230 3.03 -0.02 -9.94
CA TYR A 230 3.61 0.78 -8.86
C TYR A 230 5.14 0.87 -8.91
N SER A 231 5.80 0.34 -9.95
CA SER A 231 7.27 0.19 -10.01
C SER A 231 8.03 1.52 -9.81
N SER A 232 7.44 2.64 -10.22
CA SER A 232 7.98 3.98 -9.99
C SER A 232 8.22 4.30 -8.50
N LEU A 233 7.46 3.67 -7.58
CA LEU A 233 7.64 3.88 -6.15
C LEU A 233 8.94 3.30 -5.60
N ARG A 234 9.60 2.39 -6.32
CA ARG A 234 10.88 1.79 -5.92
C ARG A 234 12.02 2.80 -5.82
N THR A 235 12.01 3.81 -6.69
CA THR A 235 13.05 4.86 -6.78
C THR A 235 12.53 6.23 -6.40
N PHE A 236 11.24 6.35 -6.08
CA PHE A 236 10.60 7.62 -5.74
C PHE A 236 11.24 8.26 -4.51
N ASN A 237 11.66 9.54 -4.66
CA ASN A 237 12.19 10.34 -3.56
C ASN A 237 11.70 11.79 -3.67
N SER A 238 10.60 12.10 -3.00
CA SER A 238 9.98 13.43 -3.05
C SER A 238 10.86 14.56 -2.53
N LYS A 239 11.87 14.26 -1.70
CA LYS A 239 12.78 15.27 -1.12
C LYS A 239 13.92 15.65 -2.05
N ALA A 240 14.36 14.70 -2.89
CA ALA A 240 15.49 14.89 -3.79
C ALA A 240 15.08 15.23 -5.23
N MET A 241 13.81 15.02 -5.60
CA MET A 241 13.34 15.16 -6.97
C MET A 241 12.52 16.43 -7.16
N ASN A 242 12.91 17.29 -8.11
CA ASN A 242 12.05 18.38 -8.60
C ASN A 242 11.16 17.90 -9.76
N PHE A 243 11.76 17.15 -10.67
CA PHE A 243 11.10 16.47 -11.78
C PHE A 243 11.79 15.13 -12.02
N GLU A 244 11.01 14.09 -12.28
CA GLU A 244 11.54 12.78 -12.64
C GLU A 244 10.60 12.10 -13.64
N LEU A 245 11.17 11.51 -14.68
CA LEU A 245 10.49 10.61 -15.61
C LEU A 245 10.98 9.20 -15.31
N PHE A 246 10.07 8.35 -14.81
CA PHE A 246 10.41 6.97 -14.47
C PHE A 246 10.49 6.11 -15.73
N THR A 247 11.34 5.09 -15.69
CA THR A 247 11.45 4.12 -16.77
C THR A 247 10.09 3.42 -16.95
N PRO A 248 9.49 3.50 -18.14
CA PRO A 248 8.21 2.85 -18.39
C PRO A 248 8.40 1.33 -18.50
N ARG A 249 7.35 0.57 -18.23
CA ARG A 249 7.28 -0.84 -18.59
C ARG A 249 7.08 -0.99 -20.09
N ASN A 250 7.23 -2.22 -20.59
CA ASN A 250 6.89 -2.54 -21.97
C ASN A 250 5.44 -2.17 -22.26
N GLY A 251 5.22 -1.53 -23.42
CA GLY A 251 3.90 -1.12 -23.82
C GLY A 251 2.98 -2.29 -24.16
N TYR A 252 1.71 -2.15 -23.85
CA TYR A 252 0.72 -3.13 -24.26
C TYR A 252 0.43 -3.03 -25.75
N TRP A 253 0.58 -4.16 -26.42
CA TRP A 253 0.16 -4.32 -27.80
C TRP A 253 -0.94 -5.39 -27.87
N TYR A 254 -2.19 -4.97 -28.01
CA TYR A 254 -3.32 -5.88 -28.08
C TYR A 254 -4.33 -5.43 -29.13
N LYS A 255 -5.11 -6.39 -29.64
CA LYS A 255 -6.18 -6.10 -30.57
C LYS A 255 -7.43 -5.63 -29.81
N GLN A 256 -7.76 -4.36 -29.95
CA GLN A 256 -8.99 -3.82 -29.37
C GLN A 256 -10.21 -4.49 -30.03
N LYS A 257 -11.01 -5.17 -29.24
CA LYS A 257 -12.29 -5.75 -29.69
C LYS A 257 -13.43 -4.84 -29.26
N ARG A 258 -14.43 -4.70 -30.14
CA ARG A 258 -15.69 -4.08 -29.75
C ARG A 258 -16.44 -5.02 -28.81
N ILE A 259 -17.15 -4.45 -27.85
CA ILE A 259 -18.02 -5.22 -26.96
C ILE A 259 -19.14 -5.85 -27.83
N LEU A 260 -19.37 -7.15 -27.64
CA LEU A 260 -20.49 -7.86 -28.26
C LEU A 260 -21.82 -7.19 -27.83
N GLY A 261 -22.67 -6.81 -28.79
CA GLY A 261 -23.94 -6.16 -28.50
C GLY A 261 -24.03 -4.67 -28.80
N GLY A 262 -23.05 -4.09 -29.52
CA GLY A 262 -23.25 -2.80 -30.18
C GLY A 262 -23.20 -1.54 -29.34
N GLY A 263 -22.33 -1.47 -28.39
CA GLY A 263 -21.98 -0.23 -27.67
C GLY A 263 -22.62 -0.10 -26.30
N ARG A 264 -21.96 0.48 -25.35
CA ARG A 264 -22.23 0.61 -23.92
C ARG A 264 -22.45 -0.74 -23.23
N LYS A 265 -22.08 -0.86 -21.97
CA LYS A 265 -22.15 -2.08 -21.14
C LYS A 265 -23.06 -3.14 -21.76
N ALA A 266 -22.45 -4.19 -22.36
CA ALA A 266 -23.24 -5.28 -22.94
C ALA A 266 -24.33 -5.68 -21.95
N ALA A 267 -25.51 -6.04 -22.44
CA ALA A 267 -26.66 -6.46 -21.62
C ALA A 267 -26.40 -7.82 -20.95
N GLN A 268 -25.38 -7.86 -20.05
CA GLN A 268 -24.96 -9.06 -19.32
C GLN A 268 -25.46 -9.05 -17.88
N GLY A 269 -26.38 -8.13 -17.56
CA GLY A 269 -26.96 -7.95 -16.22
C GLY A 269 -26.13 -7.02 -15.33
N ASP A 270 -26.76 -6.55 -14.25
CA ASP A 270 -26.20 -5.55 -13.35
C ASP A 270 -25.01 -6.09 -12.52
N ASN A 271 -24.91 -7.40 -12.37
CA ASN A 271 -23.84 -8.06 -11.60
C ASN A 271 -22.56 -8.30 -12.44
N TYR A 272 -22.55 -7.94 -13.72
CA TYR A 272 -21.39 -8.11 -14.56
C TYR A 272 -20.42 -6.93 -14.42
N PHE A 273 -19.22 -7.22 -13.93
CA PHE A 273 -18.16 -6.21 -13.82
C PHE A 273 -17.50 -5.95 -15.17
N VAL A 274 -17.48 -4.69 -15.57
CA VAL A 274 -16.78 -4.23 -16.77
C VAL A 274 -15.88 -3.07 -16.40
N ALA A 275 -14.60 -3.20 -16.69
CA ALA A 275 -13.61 -2.13 -16.59
C ALA A 275 -13.10 -1.73 -17.98
N ASP A 276 -12.60 -0.50 -18.09
CA ASP A 276 -11.89 -0.07 -19.28
C ASP A 276 -10.63 -0.90 -19.50
N ASN A 277 -10.27 -1.10 -20.78
CA ASN A 277 -8.98 -1.71 -21.09
C ASN A 277 -7.83 -0.81 -20.61
N PRO A 278 -6.66 -1.38 -20.25
CA PRO A 278 -5.47 -0.58 -20.00
C PRO A 278 -5.15 0.27 -21.23
N PRO A 279 -4.50 1.45 -21.06
CA PRO A 279 -4.11 2.28 -22.20
C PRO A 279 -3.27 1.48 -23.19
N PHE A 280 -3.64 1.56 -24.48
CA PHE A 280 -2.87 0.90 -25.54
C PHE A 280 -1.51 1.61 -25.72
N GLY A 281 -0.44 0.83 -25.80
CA GLY A 281 0.91 1.34 -26.00
C GLY A 281 1.72 1.49 -24.71
N VAL A 282 2.49 2.57 -24.62
CA VAL A 282 3.39 2.83 -23.51
C VAL A 282 2.80 3.87 -22.57
N GLU A 283 2.77 3.58 -21.27
CA GLU A 283 2.39 4.52 -20.24
C GLU A 283 3.64 5.05 -19.53
N PHE A 284 3.79 6.38 -19.51
CA PHE A 284 4.87 7.08 -18.82
C PHE A 284 4.37 7.58 -17.48
N THR A 285 5.05 7.20 -16.41
CA THR A 285 4.86 7.77 -15.07
C THR A 285 5.92 8.84 -14.85
N TYR A 286 5.51 10.01 -14.38
CA TYR A 286 6.42 11.11 -14.04
C TYR A 286 6.00 11.79 -12.74
N TYR A 287 6.97 12.40 -12.09
CA TYR A 287 6.77 13.17 -10.86
C TYR A 287 7.11 14.64 -11.10
N LEU A 288 6.32 15.53 -10.53
CA LEU A 288 6.56 16.96 -10.49
C LEU A 288 6.39 17.46 -9.07
N ASN A 289 7.44 18.03 -8.48
CA ASN A 289 7.40 18.52 -7.10
C ASN A 289 6.42 19.67 -6.92
N GLU A 290 6.38 20.59 -7.90
CA GLU A 290 5.44 21.69 -7.91
C GLU A 290 4.88 21.92 -9.31
N LYS A 291 3.64 22.42 -9.36
CA LYS A 291 3.04 22.86 -10.62
C LYS A 291 3.84 24.04 -11.19
N ILE A 292 4.24 23.95 -12.44
CA ILE A 292 4.89 25.05 -13.16
C ILE A 292 3.85 26.15 -13.38
N LEU A 293 4.10 27.33 -12.84
CA LEU A 293 3.21 28.46 -12.94
C LEU A 293 3.62 29.38 -14.10
N SER A 294 2.62 29.99 -14.76
CA SER A 294 2.88 31.09 -15.70
C SER A 294 3.38 32.33 -14.95
N LYS A 295 4.07 33.21 -15.66
CA LYS A 295 4.57 34.51 -15.13
C LYS A 295 3.45 35.28 -14.42
N LYS A 296 2.27 35.36 -15.06
CA LYS A 296 1.09 35.96 -14.48
C LYS A 296 0.70 35.34 -13.13
N LYS A 297 0.66 34.01 -13.05
CA LYS A 297 0.30 33.33 -11.79
C LYS A 297 1.37 33.47 -10.71
N ILE A 298 2.64 33.59 -11.09
CA ILE A 298 3.73 33.86 -10.14
C ILE A 298 3.54 35.25 -9.54
N ARG A 299 3.29 36.28 -10.40
CA ARG A 299 3.00 37.64 -9.96
C ARG A 299 1.79 37.69 -9.02
N GLU A 300 0.66 37.17 -9.45
CA GLU A 300 -0.58 37.12 -8.62
C GLU A 300 -0.35 36.43 -7.28
N LYS A 301 0.49 35.39 -7.23
CA LYS A 301 0.84 34.71 -5.98
C LYS A 301 1.69 35.59 -5.07
N ASN A 302 2.65 36.32 -5.64
CA ASN A 302 3.49 37.24 -4.88
C ASN A 302 2.70 38.44 -4.37
N GLU A 303 1.83 39.04 -5.19
CA GLU A 303 0.90 40.11 -4.78
C GLU A 303 0.02 39.69 -3.60
N LYS A 304 -0.60 38.51 -3.68
CA LYS A 304 -1.39 37.97 -2.57
C LYS A 304 -0.57 37.71 -1.29
N LYS A 305 0.72 37.40 -1.43
CA LYS A 305 1.61 37.24 -0.29
C LYS A 305 1.91 38.61 0.35
N SER A 306 2.29 39.59 -0.48
CA SER A 306 2.56 40.98 -0.03
C SER A 306 1.32 41.60 0.63
N GLU A 307 0.11 41.36 0.08
CA GLU A 307 -1.14 41.80 0.68
C GLU A 307 -1.35 41.24 2.09
N LYS A 308 -1.10 39.94 2.27
CA LYS A 308 -1.21 39.30 3.60
C LYS A 308 -0.17 39.79 4.62
N GLU A 309 0.99 40.22 4.12
CA GLU A 309 2.08 40.76 4.93
C GLU A 309 1.98 42.27 5.11
N ASN A 310 0.89 42.93 4.65
CA ASN A 310 0.67 44.37 4.63
C ASN A 310 1.81 45.13 3.97
N GLN A 311 2.42 44.56 2.92
CA GLN A 311 3.47 45.20 2.14
C GLN A 311 2.86 45.97 0.95
N ILE A 312 3.60 46.99 0.46
CA ILE A 312 3.18 47.73 -0.72
C ILE A 312 3.28 46.82 -1.96
N ILE A 313 2.19 46.75 -2.71
CA ILE A 313 2.15 46.02 -3.98
C ILE A 313 2.48 47.03 -5.09
N GLU A 314 3.64 46.81 -5.75
CA GLU A 314 4.00 47.62 -6.92
C GLU A 314 3.18 47.20 -8.14
N VAL A 315 2.61 48.17 -8.84
CA VAL A 315 1.89 47.91 -10.09
C VAL A 315 2.89 47.58 -11.20
N PRO A 316 2.79 46.45 -11.86
CA PRO A 316 3.69 46.07 -12.94
C PRO A 316 3.62 47.06 -14.14
N ASN A 317 4.74 47.26 -14.83
CA ASN A 317 4.77 48.05 -16.05
C ASN A 317 4.12 47.29 -17.24
N TRP A 318 3.85 48.02 -18.33
CA TRP A 318 3.20 47.46 -19.52
C TRP A 318 3.99 46.32 -20.16
N GLU A 319 5.29 46.36 -20.11
CA GLU A 319 6.15 45.33 -20.69
C GLU A 319 5.95 43.97 -19.99
N ILE A 320 5.79 43.98 -18.66
CA ILE A 320 5.47 42.77 -17.88
C ILE A 320 4.12 42.21 -18.32
N PHE A 321 3.09 43.05 -18.45
CA PHE A 321 1.76 42.60 -18.87
C PHE A 321 1.77 42.06 -20.33
N GLU A 322 2.53 42.66 -21.24
CA GLU A 322 2.67 42.12 -22.58
C GLU A 322 3.40 40.80 -22.63
N ASN A 323 4.46 40.63 -21.82
CA ASN A 323 5.16 39.35 -21.71
C ASN A 323 4.30 38.27 -21.11
N GLU A 324 3.42 38.61 -20.16
CA GLU A 324 2.43 37.68 -19.60
C GLU A 324 1.38 37.24 -20.65
N LYS A 325 0.95 38.18 -21.51
CA LYS A 325 -0.01 37.87 -22.60
C LYS A 325 0.58 37.00 -23.70
N LYS A 326 1.87 37.20 -24.00
CA LYS A 326 2.60 36.43 -25.03
C LYS A 326 3.06 35.06 -24.53
N GLU A 327 3.04 34.83 -23.20
CA GLU A 327 3.50 33.58 -22.61
C GLU A 327 2.56 32.40 -23.00
N ILE A 328 3.15 31.36 -23.54
CA ILE A 328 2.43 30.09 -23.74
C ILE A 328 2.28 29.41 -22.37
N ASN A 329 1.08 28.93 -22.07
CA ASN A 329 0.82 28.24 -20.82
C ASN A 329 1.84 27.11 -20.58
N PRO A 330 2.51 27.08 -19.42
CA PRO A 330 3.49 26.04 -19.12
C PRO A 330 2.91 24.64 -19.28
N ALA A 331 3.59 23.83 -20.06
CA ALA A 331 3.20 22.45 -20.31
C ALA A 331 4.42 21.54 -20.18
N ILE A 332 4.18 20.28 -19.83
CA ILE A 332 5.19 19.24 -19.82
C ILE A 332 5.09 18.49 -21.14
N TRP A 333 6.22 18.24 -21.77
CA TRP A 333 6.32 17.48 -23.00
C TRP A 333 7.26 16.30 -22.81
N ILE A 334 6.82 15.12 -23.17
CA ILE A 334 7.64 13.92 -23.26
C ILE A 334 7.98 13.71 -24.72
N PHE A 335 9.27 13.72 -25.03
CA PHE A 335 9.78 13.49 -26.37
C PHE A 335 10.18 12.03 -26.50
N ILE A 336 9.71 11.39 -27.55
CA ILE A 336 10.01 9.99 -27.87
C ILE A 336 10.94 9.99 -29.08
N TYR A 337 12.06 9.29 -28.95
CA TYR A 337 13.11 9.24 -29.95
C TYR A 337 13.23 7.84 -30.52
N SER A 338 13.56 7.74 -31.83
CA SER A 338 14.11 6.58 -32.48
C SER A 338 15.34 7.03 -33.27
N ASP A 339 16.49 6.38 -33.07
CA ASP A 339 17.75 6.71 -33.75
C ASP A 339 18.08 8.21 -33.74
N ASN A 340 17.95 8.84 -32.60
CA ASN A 340 18.14 10.30 -32.37
C ASN A 340 17.11 11.22 -33.04
N ASN A 341 16.11 10.70 -33.74
CA ASN A 341 15.02 11.49 -34.31
C ASN A 341 13.80 11.48 -33.40
N ILE A 342 13.20 12.66 -33.23
CA ILE A 342 11.91 12.77 -32.49
C ILE A 342 10.83 12.16 -33.35
N ILE A 343 10.22 11.07 -32.89
CA ILE A 343 9.11 10.40 -33.58
C ILE A 343 7.75 10.85 -33.03
N LYS A 344 7.71 11.32 -31.79
CA LYS A 344 6.50 11.82 -31.14
C LYS A 344 6.78 12.79 -30.01
N LYS A 345 5.88 13.76 -29.85
CA LYS A 345 5.79 14.66 -28.69
C LYS A 345 4.45 14.38 -28.00
N VAL A 346 4.50 14.02 -26.70
CA VAL A 346 3.30 13.74 -25.90
C VAL A 346 3.14 14.84 -24.87
N LYS A 347 2.02 15.55 -24.92
CA LYS A 347 1.71 16.57 -23.92
C LYS A 347 1.22 15.93 -22.64
N ALA A 348 1.90 16.23 -21.54
CA ALA A 348 1.63 15.70 -20.22
C ALA A 348 0.99 16.76 -19.29
N LYS A 349 0.33 16.31 -18.22
CA LYS A 349 -0.36 17.18 -17.27
C LYS A 349 0.64 17.95 -16.40
N ASN A 350 0.51 19.27 -16.36
CA ASN A 350 1.26 20.12 -15.43
C ASN A 350 0.57 20.14 -14.07
N LYS A 351 0.82 19.09 -13.26
CA LYS A 351 0.19 18.89 -11.94
C LYS A 351 1.22 18.37 -10.94
N LYS A 352 1.25 18.95 -9.73
CA LYS A 352 2.07 18.44 -8.62
C LYS A 352 1.76 16.98 -8.29
N GLY A 353 2.80 16.20 -8.00
CA GLY A 353 2.74 14.79 -7.64
C GLY A 353 3.00 13.86 -8.81
N LEU A 354 2.74 12.57 -8.59
CA LEU A 354 2.82 11.54 -9.61
C LEU A 354 1.68 11.68 -10.61
N SER A 355 1.99 11.58 -11.87
CA SER A 355 1.03 11.64 -12.98
C SER A 355 1.42 10.65 -14.07
N ARG A 356 0.46 10.28 -14.90
CA ARG A 356 0.65 9.36 -16.03
C ARG A 356 0.15 9.95 -17.32
N VAL A 357 0.79 9.56 -18.41
CA VAL A 357 0.37 9.86 -19.77
C VAL A 357 0.74 8.70 -20.68
N SER A 358 -0.15 8.36 -21.61
CA SER A 358 0.02 7.23 -22.53
C SER A 358 0.41 7.69 -23.92
N TRP A 359 1.23 6.90 -24.59
CA TRP A 359 1.53 6.99 -26.02
C TRP A 359 1.04 5.75 -26.73
N ASN A 360 0.20 5.94 -27.73
CA ASN A 360 -0.45 4.87 -28.50
C ASN A 360 0.43 4.26 -29.61
N LEU A 361 1.74 4.44 -29.54
CA LEU A 361 2.72 3.97 -30.53
C LEU A 361 2.58 4.60 -31.93
N SER A 362 1.76 5.63 -32.11
CA SER A 362 1.70 6.37 -33.37
C SER A 362 2.81 7.38 -33.48
N SER A 363 3.45 7.45 -34.64
CA SER A 363 4.35 8.57 -35.01
C SER A 363 3.54 9.79 -35.45
N GLU A 364 4.13 10.97 -35.45
CA GLU A 364 3.57 12.11 -36.20
C GLU A 364 3.68 11.82 -37.69
N SER A 365 2.57 12.02 -38.44
CA SER A 365 2.68 11.98 -39.90
C SER A 365 3.64 13.08 -40.33
N GLN A 366 4.68 12.74 -41.08
CA GLN A 366 5.42 13.72 -41.83
C GLN A 366 4.42 14.31 -42.83
N SER A 367 3.88 15.50 -42.54
CA SER A 367 3.18 16.27 -43.55
C SER A 367 4.24 16.70 -44.57
N THR A 368 4.24 16.04 -45.72
CA THR A 368 4.90 16.51 -46.92
C THR A 368 4.36 17.87 -47.33
#